data_9fafd327fbccfac9eb70a61ce5dd4e4b
#
_entry.id   9fafd327fbccfac9eb70a61ce5dd4e4b
#
_cell.length_a   1.000
_cell.length_b   1.000
_cell.length_c   1.000
_cell.angle_alpha   90.00
_cell.angle_beta   90.00
_cell.angle_gamma   90.00
#
_symmetry.space_group_name_H-M   'P 1'
#
loop_
_entity.id
_entity.type
_entity.pdbx_description
1 polymer ?
#
loop_
_entity_poly.entity_id
_entity_poly.type
_entity_poly.pdbx_seq_one_letter_code
_entity_poly.pdbx_strand_id
1 'polypeptide(L)'
;MINLGALSRPFGDRVVMVGDSGITRLYKDGIGAAFRTGKAAATAAVFHGVSAADFEKHYWPACRRIVNDNRVGKVMFATNTIMKNSRLMRRAMLRMSQREQSRAGSKPHMSSLLWNMFTGSAPYTEMFRGTLHPGFVLNLLASLGGSLWPGARRVSRREKVA
;
A
#
# COMPACT_ATOMS: atom_id res chain seq x y z
N MET A 1 16.23 13.14 -4.60
CA MET A 1 14.88 13.06 -4.00
C MET A 1 13.87 12.98 -5.15
N ILE A 2 13.14 11.89 -5.32
CA ILE A 2 12.15 11.77 -6.39
C ILE A 2 10.95 12.62 -5.98
N ASN A 3 10.62 13.62 -6.78
CA ASN A 3 9.47 14.47 -6.51
C ASN A 3 8.19 13.72 -6.91
N LEU A 4 7.46 13.21 -5.93
CA LEU A 4 6.19 12.49 -6.10
C LEU A 4 5.01 13.48 -6.07
N GLY A 5 5.12 14.55 -6.85
CA GLY A 5 4.06 15.54 -6.99
C GLY A 5 3.12 15.19 -8.14
N ALA A 6 1.82 15.22 -7.87
CA ALA A 6 0.85 15.31 -8.94
C ALA A 6 0.88 16.73 -9.52
N LEU A 7 0.79 16.85 -10.83
CA LEU A 7 0.51 18.15 -11.44
C LEU A 7 -0.85 18.65 -10.94
N SER A 8 -0.93 19.93 -10.64
CA SER A 8 -2.17 20.56 -10.18
C SER A 8 -3.29 20.45 -11.22
N ARG A 9 -2.92 20.46 -12.50
CA ARG A 9 -3.84 20.39 -13.63
C ARG A 9 -3.17 19.64 -14.79
N PRO A 10 -3.27 18.28 -14.84
CA PRO A 10 -2.61 17.47 -15.87
C PRO A 10 -3.41 17.42 -17.19
N PHE A 11 -4.13 18.45 -17.52
CA PHE A 11 -4.95 18.56 -18.73
C PHE A 11 -5.14 20.00 -19.15
N GLY A 12 -5.44 20.20 -20.43
CA GLY A 12 -5.83 21.44 -21.08
C GLY A 12 -6.76 21.14 -22.25
N ASP A 13 -7.09 22.13 -23.07
CA ASP A 13 -7.87 21.90 -24.29
C ASP A 13 -7.08 20.99 -25.22
N ARG A 14 -7.69 19.85 -25.60
CA ARG A 14 -7.14 18.83 -26.49
C ARG A 14 -5.85 18.16 -26.01
N VAL A 15 -5.45 18.39 -24.74
CA VAL A 15 -4.23 17.82 -24.17
C VAL A 15 -4.53 17.22 -22.81
N VAL A 16 -4.04 16.00 -22.59
CA VAL A 16 -4.13 15.32 -21.30
C VAL A 16 -2.84 14.54 -21.03
N MET A 17 -2.29 14.67 -19.83
CA MET A 17 -1.10 13.95 -19.38
C MET A 17 -1.52 12.73 -18.58
N VAL A 18 -1.06 11.53 -18.96
CA VAL A 18 -1.42 10.26 -18.34
C VAL A 18 -0.22 9.58 -17.69
N GLY A 19 -0.46 8.75 -16.69
CA GLY A 19 0.61 8.06 -15.96
C GLY A 19 1.54 9.02 -15.25
N ASP A 20 2.81 8.65 -15.19
CA ASP A 20 3.84 9.35 -14.41
C ASP A 20 4.13 10.77 -14.92
N SER A 21 3.80 11.10 -16.17
CA SER A 21 3.90 12.47 -16.70
C SER A 21 2.89 13.43 -16.04
N GLY A 22 1.76 12.92 -15.57
CA GLY A 22 0.73 13.71 -14.91
C GLY A 22 0.59 13.40 -13.43
N ILE A 23 0.49 12.14 -13.07
CA ILE A 23 0.23 11.67 -11.73
C ILE A 23 0.97 10.36 -11.46
N THR A 24 1.96 10.43 -10.59
CA THR A 24 2.73 9.27 -10.14
C THR A 24 2.06 8.60 -8.94
N ARG A 25 1.96 7.28 -8.95
CA ARG A 25 1.63 6.52 -7.74
C ARG A 25 2.86 6.38 -6.86
N LEU A 26 2.65 6.53 -5.55
CA LEU A 26 3.71 6.41 -4.57
C LEU A 26 4.34 5.01 -4.61
N TYR A 27 5.64 4.90 -4.78
CA TYR A 27 6.51 3.72 -4.71
C TYR A 27 6.35 2.68 -5.82
N LYS A 28 5.17 2.13 -6.06
CA LYS A 28 4.93 0.98 -6.97
C LYS A 28 3.63 1.16 -7.75
N ASP A 29 3.46 0.33 -8.79
CA ASP A 29 2.27 0.30 -9.64
C ASP A 29 2.13 1.53 -10.57
N GLY A 30 3.25 2.03 -11.10
CA GLY A 30 3.23 3.06 -12.14
C GLY A 30 2.46 2.61 -13.38
N ILE A 31 2.61 1.34 -13.80
CA ILE A 31 1.87 0.75 -14.93
C ILE A 31 0.37 0.75 -14.66
N GLY A 32 -0.08 0.33 -13.47
CA GLY A 32 -1.49 0.34 -13.12
C GLY A 32 -2.05 1.77 -13.01
N ALA A 33 -1.28 2.73 -12.52
CA ALA A 33 -1.67 4.14 -12.52
C ALA A 33 -1.78 4.70 -13.94
N ALA A 34 -0.82 4.39 -14.81
CA ALA A 34 -0.85 4.78 -16.23
C ALA A 34 -2.07 4.19 -16.95
N PHE A 35 -2.36 2.90 -16.72
CA PHE A 35 -3.55 2.26 -17.30
C PHE A 35 -4.85 2.93 -16.82
N ARG A 36 -5.00 3.18 -15.51
CA ARG A 36 -6.21 3.82 -14.97
C ARG A 36 -6.41 5.24 -15.48
N THR A 37 -5.34 6.04 -15.52
CA THR A 37 -5.40 7.41 -16.03
C THR A 37 -5.60 7.44 -17.54
N GLY A 38 -4.91 6.58 -18.31
CA GLY A 38 -5.09 6.43 -19.74
C GLY A 38 -6.51 6.02 -20.12
N LYS A 39 -7.07 5.01 -19.43
CA LYS A 39 -8.47 4.60 -19.62
C LYS A 39 -9.44 5.74 -19.33
N ALA A 40 -9.25 6.49 -18.23
CA ALA A 40 -10.12 7.61 -17.89
C ALA A 40 -10.01 8.75 -18.91
N ALA A 41 -8.80 9.05 -19.39
CA ALA A 41 -8.56 10.05 -20.44
C ALA A 41 -9.23 9.66 -21.76
N ALA A 42 -9.04 8.42 -22.19
CA ALA A 42 -9.67 7.90 -23.42
C ALA A 42 -11.19 7.92 -23.31
N THR A 43 -11.75 7.47 -22.17
CA THR A 43 -13.20 7.53 -21.93
C THR A 43 -13.73 8.96 -21.98
N ALA A 44 -13.05 9.93 -21.36
CA ALA A 44 -13.42 11.33 -21.42
C ALA A 44 -13.41 11.84 -22.87
N ALA A 45 -12.33 11.61 -23.60
CA ALA A 45 -12.16 12.10 -24.96
C ALA A 45 -13.19 11.52 -25.94
N VAL A 46 -13.50 10.23 -25.82
CA VAL A 46 -14.42 9.53 -26.75
C VAL A 46 -15.89 9.85 -26.46
N PHE A 47 -16.29 9.91 -25.19
CA PHE A 47 -17.71 9.96 -24.83
C PHE A 47 -18.16 11.34 -24.31
N HIS A 48 -17.23 12.24 -23.94
CA HIS A 48 -17.61 13.50 -23.29
C HIS A 48 -17.02 14.75 -23.98
N GLY A 49 -15.87 14.60 -24.64
CA GLY A 49 -15.21 15.68 -25.36
C GLY A 49 -13.76 15.87 -24.94
N VAL A 50 -13.11 16.84 -25.57
CA VAL A 50 -11.65 17.09 -25.45
C VAL A 50 -11.33 18.48 -24.91
N SER A 51 -12.31 19.22 -24.42
CA SER A 51 -12.07 20.50 -23.77
C SER A 51 -11.47 20.32 -22.37
N ALA A 52 -10.81 21.36 -21.87
CA ALA A 52 -10.31 21.36 -20.50
C ALA A 52 -11.42 21.12 -19.47
N ALA A 53 -12.63 21.60 -19.73
CA ALA A 53 -13.81 21.37 -18.86
C ALA A 53 -14.26 19.90 -18.86
N ASP A 54 -14.23 19.24 -20.01
CA ASP A 54 -14.56 17.81 -20.13
C ASP A 54 -13.56 16.96 -19.35
N PHE A 55 -12.26 17.24 -19.51
CA PHE A 55 -11.24 16.54 -18.75
C PHE A 55 -11.30 16.84 -17.25
N GLU A 56 -11.63 18.05 -16.85
CA GLU A 56 -11.83 18.37 -15.44
C GLU A 56 -12.97 17.55 -14.82
N LYS A 57 -14.06 17.42 -15.55
CA LYS A 57 -15.25 16.70 -15.09
C LYS A 57 -15.10 15.17 -15.12
N HIS A 58 -14.49 14.63 -16.19
CA HIS A 58 -14.54 13.19 -16.48
C HIS A 58 -13.20 12.47 -16.29
N TYR A 59 -12.06 13.15 -16.41
CA TYR A 59 -10.73 12.60 -16.23
C TYR A 59 -10.16 12.87 -14.81
N TRP A 60 -10.28 14.11 -14.33
CA TRP A 60 -9.68 14.54 -13.06
C TRP A 60 -10.14 13.74 -11.84
N PRO A 61 -11.37 13.25 -11.72
CA PRO A 61 -11.76 12.39 -10.60
C PRO A 61 -10.94 11.11 -10.48
N ALA A 62 -10.52 10.50 -11.59
CA ALA A 62 -9.64 9.34 -11.56
C ALA A 62 -8.25 9.69 -11.02
N CYS A 63 -7.72 10.83 -11.42
CA CYS A 63 -6.47 11.37 -10.93
C CYS A 63 -6.50 11.68 -9.43
N ARG A 64 -7.56 12.35 -8.96
CA ARG A 64 -7.75 12.66 -7.53
C ARG A 64 -7.79 11.42 -6.65
N ARG A 65 -8.34 10.30 -7.14
CA ARG A 65 -8.33 9.03 -6.40
C ARG A 65 -6.90 8.56 -6.13
N ILE A 66 -6.02 8.63 -7.13
CA ILE A 66 -4.61 8.24 -6.97
C ILE A 66 -3.89 9.20 -6.00
N VAL A 67 -4.13 10.52 -6.12
CA VAL A 67 -3.54 11.52 -5.21
C VAL A 67 -3.96 11.28 -3.77
N ASN A 68 -5.25 11.02 -3.54
CA ASN A 68 -5.76 10.76 -2.19
C ASN A 68 -5.23 9.46 -1.62
N ASP A 69 -5.14 8.40 -2.44
CA ASP A 69 -4.53 7.14 -2.05
C ASP A 69 -3.05 7.32 -1.68
N ASN A 70 -2.30 8.12 -2.44
CA ASN A 70 -0.91 8.46 -2.14
C ASN A 70 -0.75 9.18 -0.79
N ARG A 71 -1.72 10.00 -0.37
CA ARG A 71 -1.69 10.65 0.96
C ARG A 71 -1.73 9.61 2.08
N VAL A 72 -2.61 8.62 1.96
CA VAL A 72 -2.66 7.49 2.90
C VAL A 72 -1.37 6.68 2.84
N GLY A 73 -0.85 6.43 1.64
CA GLY A 73 0.44 5.76 1.44
C GLY A 73 1.59 6.45 2.17
N LYS A 74 1.68 7.79 2.11
CA LYS A 74 2.71 8.57 2.84
C LYS A 74 2.65 8.31 4.35
N VAL A 75 1.45 8.29 4.93
CA VAL A 75 1.26 7.97 6.36
C VAL A 75 1.71 6.55 6.67
N MET A 76 1.31 5.57 5.84
CA MET A 76 1.73 4.18 6.03
C MET A 76 3.25 4.00 5.95
N PHE A 77 3.91 4.64 5.00
CA PHE A 77 5.38 4.58 4.90
C PHE A 77 6.08 5.28 6.06
N ALA A 78 5.56 6.41 6.54
CA ALA A 78 6.09 7.07 7.74
C ALA A 78 5.96 6.16 8.97
N THR A 79 4.79 5.55 9.18
CA THR A 79 4.56 4.57 10.25
C THR A 79 5.50 3.37 10.12
N ASN A 80 5.66 2.81 8.92
CA ASN A 80 6.58 1.70 8.67
C ASN A 80 8.04 2.08 9.00
N THR A 81 8.43 3.33 8.73
CA THR A 81 9.78 3.82 9.08
C THR A 81 9.99 3.85 10.59
N ILE A 82 9.00 4.27 11.37
CA ILE A 82 9.05 4.22 12.84
C ILE A 82 9.11 2.76 13.33
N MET A 83 8.25 1.90 12.78
CA MET A 83 8.18 0.49 13.16
C MET A 83 9.49 -0.27 12.86
N LYS A 84 10.10 -0.05 11.71
CA LYS A 84 11.37 -0.71 11.33
C LYS A 84 12.55 -0.29 12.22
N ASN A 85 12.52 0.90 12.81
CA ASN A 85 13.57 1.39 13.70
C ASN A 85 13.42 0.80 15.12
N SER A 86 12.26 0.29 15.50
CA SER A 86 12.03 -0.37 16.79
C SER A 86 12.36 -1.87 16.73
N ARG A 87 13.30 -2.33 17.55
CA ARG A 87 13.64 -3.76 17.67
C ARG A 87 12.43 -4.61 18.07
N LEU A 88 11.58 -4.09 18.96
CA LEU A 88 10.38 -4.76 19.43
C LEU A 88 9.36 -4.94 18.30
N MET A 89 9.07 -3.87 17.56
CA MET A 89 8.13 -3.90 16.44
C MET A 89 8.58 -4.84 15.33
N ARG A 90 9.87 -4.79 14.95
CA ARG A 90 10.39 -5.74 13.95
C ARG A 90 10.21 -7.20 14.37
N ARG A 91 10.48 -7.52 15.66
CA ARG A 91 10.28 -8.88 16.18
C ARG A 91 8.80 -9.27 16.18
N ALA A 92 7.90 -8.35 16.52
CA ALA A 92 6.46 -8.60 16.52
C ALA A 92 5.95 -8.87 15.10
N MET A 93 6.34 -8.05 14.12
CA MET A 93 5.97 -8.24 12.71
C MET A 93 6.47 -9.60 12.18
N LEU A 94 7.73 -9.95 12.42
CA LEU A 94 8.29 -11.24 12.00
C LEU A 94 7.56 -12.42 12.66
N ARG A 95 7.26 -12.34 13.96
CA ARG A 95 6.50 -13.38 14.65
C ARG A 95 5.08 -13.52 14.12
N MET A 96 4.43 -12.40 13.81
CA MET A 96 3.09 -12.42 13.23
C MET A 96 3.12 -13.12 11.87
N SER A 97 4.02 -12.74 10.98
CA SER A 97 4.19 -13.38 9.67
C SER A 97 4.53 -14.86 9.78
N GLN A 98 5.44 -15.26 10.68
CA GLN A 98 5.78 -16.65 10.91
C GLN A 98 4.58 -17.48 11.41
N ARG A 99 3.77 -16.93 12.32
CA ARG A 99 2.55 -17.61 12.80
C ARG A 99 1.51 -17.78 11.69
N GLU A 100 1.35 -16.77 10.84
CA GLU A 100 0.45 -16.84 9.69
C GLU A 100 0.88 -17.91 8.68
N GLN A 101 2.18 -18.02 8.42
CA GLN A 101 2.73 -19.02 7.48
C GLN A 101 2.74 -20.45 8.05
N SER A 102 2.90 -20.61 9.36
CA SER A 102 2.95 -21.93 10.00
C SER A 102 1.58 -22.55 10.29
N ARG A 103 0.48 -21.78 10.20
CA ARG A 103 -0.88 -22.25 10.48
C ARG A 103 -1.69 -22.32 9.18
N ALA A 104 -1.95 -23.52 8.69
CA ALA A 104 -2.88 -23.73 7.60
C ALA A 104 -4.26 -23.14 7.96
N GLY A 105 -4.84 -22.31 7.05
CA GLY A 105 -6.15 -21.67 7.26
C GLY A 105 -6.13 -20.38 8.07
N SER A 106 -5.00 -19.89 8.57
CA SER A 106 -4.94 -18.58 9.21
C SER A 106 -5.09 -17.46 8.18
N LYS A 107 -5.84 -16.40 8.53
CA LYS A 107 -5.93 -15.22 7.66
C LYS A 107 -4.58 -14.49 7.63
N PRO A 108 -3.95 -14.31 6.46
CA PRO A 108 -2.60 -13.75 6.34
C PRO A 108 -2.61 -12.21 6.41
N HIS A 109 -2.97 -11.63 7.54
CA HIS A 109 -3.12 -10.19 7.69
C HIS A 109 -1.80 -9.42 7.48
N MET A 110 -0.73 -9.81 8.18
CA MET A 110 0.57 -9.17 8.08
C MET A 110 1.26 -9.52 6.76
N SER A 111 1.20 -10.79 6.36
CA SER A 111 1.79 -11.27 5.10
C SER A 111 1.13 -10.62 3.89
N SER A 112 -0.20 -10.47 3.89
CA SER A 112 -0.93 -9.76 2.83
C SER A 112 -0.61 -8.27 2.81
N LEU A 113 -0.50 -7.62 3.98
CA LEU A 113 -0.11 -6.22 4.06
C LEU A 113 1.28 -6.00 3.45
N LEU A 114 2.26 -6.81 3.83
CA LEU A 114 3.62 -6.72 3.30
C LEU A 114 3.64 -7.01 1.80
N TRP A 115 2.95 -8.06 1.35
CA TRP A 115 2.84 -8.38 -0.07
C TRP A 115 2.28 -7.21 -0.88
N ASN A 116 1.15 -6.65 -0.46
CA ASN A 116 0.52 -5.52 -1.14
C ASN A 116 1.39 -4.26 -1.14
N MET A 117 2.14 -4.01 -0.05
CA MET A 117 3.12 -2.92 0.00
C MET A 117 4.27 -3.11 -0.98
N PHE A 118 4.79 -4.34 -1.12
CA PHE A 118 5.91 -4.60 -2.01
C PHE A 118 5.51 -4.69 -3.48
N THR A 119 4.34 -5.23 -3.78
CA THR A 119 3.87 -5.41 -5.16
C THR A 119 3.07 -4.23 -5.68
N GLY A 120 2.46 -3.43 -4.79
CA GLY A 120 1.54 -2.36 -5.17
C GLY A 120 0.17 -2.89 -5.67
N SER A 121 -0.17 -4.15 -5.37
CA SER A 121 -1.37 -4.83 -5.89
C SER A 121 -2.68 -4.30 -5.31
N ALA A 122 -2.65 -3.61 -4.17
CA ALA A 122 -3.82 -3.00 -3.55
C ALA A 122 -3.66 -1.50 -3.33
N PRO A 123 -4.75 -0.71 -3.28
CA PRO A 123 -4.73 0.68 -2.85
C PRO A 123 -4.25 0.83 -1.40
N TYR A 124 -3.54 1.92 -1.10
CA TYR A 124 -3.07 2.21 0.26
C TYR A 124 -4.23 2.39 1.25
N THR A 125 -5.34 2.95 0.80
CA THR A 125 -6.57 3.08 1.60
C THR A 125 -7.14 1.73 2.02
N GLU A 126 -7.10 0.73 1.15
CA GLU A 126 -7.54 -0.64 1.46
C GLU A 126 -6.58 -1.31 2.44
N MET A 127 -5.28 -1.20 2.19
CA MET A 127 -4.25 -1.71 3.10
C MET A 127 -4.37 -1.09 4.49
N PHE A 128 -4.57 0.23 4.57
CA PHE A 128 -4.75 0.94 5.85
C PHE A 128 -6.00 0.46 6.60
N ARG A 129 -7.14 0.30 5.91
CA ARG A 129 -8.34 -0.29 6.53
C ARG A 129 -8.10 -1.70 7.05
N GLY A 130 -7.31 -2.50 6.32
CA GLY A 130 -6.90 -3.83 6.77
C GLY A 130 -6.12 -3.82 8.10
N THR A 131 -5.30 -2.79 8.35
CA THR A 131 -4.57 -2.66 9.63
C THR A 131 -5.46 -2.30 10.81
N LEU A 132 -6.63 -1.71 10.55
CA LEU A 132 -7.63 -1.39 11.58
C LEU A 132 -8.55 -2.59 11.91
N HIS A 133 -8.45 -3.67 11.15
CA HIS A 133 -9.26 -4.86 11.41
C HIS A 133 -8.94 -5.46 12.78
N PRO A 134 -9.95 -5.78 13.62
CA PRO A 134 -9.72 -6.29 14.97
C PRO A 134 -8.76 -7.49 15.03
N GLY A 135 -8.87 -8.40 14.06
CA GLY A 135 -7.98 -9.56 13.94
C GLY A 135 -6.51 -9.17 13.72
N PHE A 136 -6.23 -8.12 12.95
CA PHE A 136 -4.87 -7.59 12.77
C PHE A 136 -4.34 -7.02 14.09
N VAL A 137 -5.12 -6.16 14.73
CA VAL A 137 -4.73 -5.46 15.97
C VAL A 137 -4.47 -6.49 17.09
N LEU A 138 -5.38 -7.44 17.31
CA LEU A 138 -5.22 -8.48 18.32
C LEU A 138 -3.99 -9.36 18.07
N ASN A 139 -3.75 -9.77 16.81
CA ASN A 139 -2.57 -10.55 16.46
C ASN A 139 -1.27 -9.77 16.64
N LEU A 140 -1.27 -8.48 16.34
CA LEU A 140 -0.13 -7.59 16.56
C LEU A 140 0.16 -7.45 18.05
N LEU A 141 -0.86 -7.18 18.87
CA LEU A 141 -0.73 -7.07 20.34
C LEU A 141 -0.24 -8.38 20.97
N ALA A 142 -0.79 -9.51 20.56
CA ALA A 142 -0.33 -10.83 21.01
C ALA A 142 1.13 -11.11 20.61
N SER A 143 1.55 -10.62 19.46
CA SER A 143 2.93 -10.76 18.97
C SER A 143 3.89 -9.82 19.70
N LEU A 144 3.44 -8.63 20.09
CA LEU A 144 4.18 -7.69 20.94
C LEU A 144 4.35 -8.26 22.34
N GLY A 145 3.28 -8.72 23.00
CA GLY A 145 3.34 -9.35 24.33
C GLY A 145 4.30 -10.54 24.37
N GLY A 146 4.22 -11.43 23.38
CA GLY A 146 5.18 -12.53 23.24
C GLY A 146 6.62 -12.08 22.93
N SER A 147 6.82 -10.85 22.48
CA SER A 147 8.17 -10.30 22.21
C SER A 147 8.82 -9.69 23.46
N LEU A 148 8.01 -9.32 24.45
CA LEU A 148 8.47 -8.81 25.74
C LEU A 148 8.89 -9.95 26.68
N TRP A 149 8.39 -11.18 26.49
CA TRP A 149 8.71 -12.33 27.33
C TRP A 149 9.86 -13.15 26.75
N PRO A 150 11.07 -13.15 27.33
CA PRO A 150 12.25 -13.83 26.78
C PRO A 150 12.22 -15.38 26.89
N GLY A 151 11.24 -15.94 27.62
CA GLY A 151 11.25 -17.33 28.06
C GLY A 151 10.88 -18.42 27.04
N ALA A 152 10.43 -18.07 25.82
CA ALA A 152 9.90 -19.07 24.87
C ALA A 152 10.92 -19.60 23.84
N ARG A 153 12.22 -19.44 24.04
CA ARG A 153 13.26 -19.81 23.06
C ARG A 153 14.24 -20.87 23.52
N ARG A 154 13.78 -21.95 24.15
CA ARG A 154 14.72 -23.07 24.50
C ARG A 154 14.30 -24.47 24.09
N VAL A 155 13.47 -24.67 23.09
CA VAL A 155 13.03 -26.06 22.75
C VAL A 155 13.30 -26.50 21.31
N SER A 156 14.03 -25.78 20.46
CA SER A 156 14.20 -26.24 19.06
C SER A 156 15.65 -26.34 18.57
N ARG A 157 16.62 -26.58 19.44
CA ARG A 157 18.03 -26.74 19.00
C ARG A 157 18.65 -28.08 19.40
N ARG A 158 17.87 -29.11 19.72
CA ARG A 158 18.41 -30.43 20.12
C ARG A 158 18.06 -31.62 19.24
N GLU A 159 17.44 -31.42 18.07
CA GLU A 159 17.12 -32.54 17.18
C GLU A 159 17.64 -32.37 15.75
N LYS A 160 18.90 -31.99 15.59
CA LYS A 160 19.60 -32.14 14.29
C LYS A 160 21.08 -32.42 14.50
N VAL A 161 21.40 -33.40 15.34
CA VAL A 161 22.67 -34.14 15.33
C VAL A 161 22.38 -35.53 15.88
N ALA A 162 21.93 -36.40 15.05
CA ALA A 162 22.06 -37.84 15.11
C ALA A 162 21.87 -38.38 13.68
#